data_d12863345b4dfa37a1bdc7e5051c2e05
#
_entry.id   d12863345b4dfa37a1bdc7e5051c2e05
#
_cell.length_a   1.000
_cell.length_b   1.000
_cell.length_c   1.000
_cell.angle_alpha   90.00
_cell.angle_beta   90.00
_cell.angle_gamma   90.00
#
_symmetry.space_group_name_H-M   'P 1'
#
loop_
_entity.id
_entity.type
_entity.pdbx_description
1 polymer ?
#
loop_
_entity_poly.entity_id
_entity_poly.type
_entity_poly.pdbx_seq_one_letter_code
_entity_poly.pdbx_strand_id
1 'polypeptide(L)'
;MKIITLNTHSIIEPDYENKLIEFAKMIKTEKPDVFALQEVNQSVAKPEFNVFVENGYVPCKSIRPVIRMDNHAFRLDRLLRSMGMEYYWTWIPLKIGYDIYEEGLAMFSRTPITEIRQFYISKSQSMSNWKTRKILSIKTNGMWFHNVHMGWWDDKEDPFKSQWDMANCKLMGAGKAKEAHFMMGDFNAPSGIRGEGYDYVKSSGWFDTWELAKKKDTGITVGKVIDGWRERMEEAEASKGVRLDYIWANKELTVRSSKVILNGENYPVVSDHYGVVVEVEAE
;
A
#
# COMPACT_ATOMS: atom_id res chain seq x y z
N MET A 1 -14.82 5.20 9.73
CA MET A 1 -13.78 4.21 9.41
C MET A 1 -12.49 4.94 9.04
N LYS A 2 -11.36 4.49 9.59
CA LYS A 2 -10.03 5.07 9.31
C LYS A 2 -9.18 4.09 8.51
N ILE A 3 -8.62 4.55 7.39
CA ILE A 3 -7.83 3.75 6.45
C ILE A 3 -6.45 4.40 6.29
N ILE A 4 -5.39 3.59 6.26
CA ILE A 4 -4.02 4.08 6.05
C ILE A 4 -3.36 3.29 4.91
N THR A 5 -2.52 3.96 4.10
CA THR A 5 -1.55 3.33 3.21
C THR A 5 -0.17 3.93 3.40
N LEU A 6 0.87 3.11 3.27
CA LEU A 6 2.28 3.53 3.32
C LEU A 6 3.14 2.59 2.46
N ASN A 7 3.90 3.15 1.54
CA ASN A 7 5.09 2.47 1.01
C ASN A 7 6.16 2.53 2.10
N THR A 8 6.59 1.38 2.61
CA THR A 8 7.40 1.30 3.83
C THR A 8 8.90 1.34 3.58
N HIS A 9 9.34 1.05 2.35
CA HIS A 9 10.76 0.79 2.04
C HIS A 9 11.43 -0.19 3.04
N SER A 10 10.79 -0.41 4.16
CA SER A 10 10.97 -1.41 5.23
C SER A 10 12.43 -1.62 5.69
N ILE A 11 12.93 -2.85 5.65
CA ILE A 11 14.27 -3.21 6.17
C ILE A 11 15.45 -2.60 5.38
N ILE A 12 15.17 -1.91 4.29
CA ILE A 12 16.17 -1.16 3.50
C ILE A 12 16.45 0.21 4.15
N GLU A 13 15.50 0.72 4.93
CA GLU A 13 15.63 2.02 5.58
C GLU A 13 16.79 2.07 6.59
N PRO A 14 17.62 3.12 6.56
CA PRO A 14 18.59 3.34 7.63
C PRO A 14 17.85 3.52 8.97
N ASP A 15 18.44 3.03 10.05
CA ASP A 15 17.85 3.06 11.40
C ASP A 15 16.47 2.36 11.49
N TYR A 16 16.33 1.28 10.74
CA TYR A 16 15.08 0.53 10.59
C TYR A 16 14.39 0.20 11.91
N GLU A 17 15.14 -0.21 12.93
CA GLU A 17 14.55 -0.61 14.22
C GLU A 17 13.79 0.53 14.90
N ASN A 18 14.37 1.71 14.95
CA ASN A 18 13.70 2.89 15.51
C ASN A 18 12.52 3.32 14.64
N LYS A 19 12.67 3.29 13.32
CA LYS A 19 11.60 3.60 12.38
C LYS A 19 10.41 2.65 12.51
N LEU A 20 10.65 1.36 12.70
CA LEU A 20 9.59 0.37 12.96
C LEU A 20 8.84 0.69 14.26
N ILE A 21 9.58 1.09 15.33
CA ILE A 21 8.98 1.48 16.62
C ILE A 21 8.12 2.73 16.46
N GLU A 22 8.61 3.76 15.76
CA GLU A 22 7.84 4.99 15.52
C GLU A 22 6.60 4.73 14.67
N PHE A 23 6.72 3.87 13.67
CA PHE A 23 5.58 3.42 12.87
C PHE A 23 4.52 2.71 13.74
N ALA A 24 4.93 1.78 14.59
CA ALA A 24 4.01 1.09 15.50
C ALA A 24 3.33 2.05 16.51
N LYS A 25 4.05 3.05 17.02
CA LYS A 25 3.49 4.11 17.90
C LYS A 25 2.43 4.92 17.16
N MET A 26 2.67 5.28 15.90
CA MET A 26 1.70 5.97 15.06
C MET A 26 0.44 5.12 14.86
N ILE A 27 0.57 3.83 14.52
CA ILE A 27 -0.56 2.90 14.40
C ILE A 27 -1.34 2.82 15.72
N LYS A 28 -0.65 2.74 16.87
CA LYS A 28 -1.29 2.74 18.19
C LYS A 28 -2.08 4.02 18.47
N THR A 29 -1.61 5.16 18.01
CA THR A 29 -2.26 6.46 18.17
C THR A 29 -3.45 6.60 17.23
N GLU A 30 -3.24 6.33 15.94
CA GLU A 30 -4.26 6.51 14.89
C GLU A 30 -5.36 5.44 14.93
N LYS A 31 -5.03 4.23 15.38
CA LYS A 31 -5.94 3.06 15.46
C LYS A 31 -6.72 2.83 14.16
N PRO A 32 -6.05 2.70 13.01
CA PRO A 32 -6.74 2.49 11.75
C PRO A 32 -7.57 1.20 11.77
N ASP A 33 -8.70 1.21 11.07
CA ASP A 33 -9.51 0.01 10.89
C ASP A 33 -8.87 -0.96 9.89
N VAL A 34 -8.28 -0.40 8.82
CA VAL A 34 -7.53 -1.14 7.80
C VAL A 34 -6.29 -0.34 7.40
N PHE A 35 -5.16 -1.02 7.19
CA PHE A 35 -4.01 -0.38 6.57
C PHE A 35 -3.28 -1.32 5.60
N ALA A 36 -2.74 -0.73 4.54
CA ALA A 36 -2.02 -1.39 3.46
C ALA A 36 -0.57 -0.90 3.40
N LEU A 37 0.36 -1.84 3.24
CA LEU A 37 1.79 -1.57 3.20
C LEU A 37 2.39 -2.12 1.90
N GLN A 38 3.20 -1.32 1.24
CA GLN A 38 3.98 -1.67 0.07
C GLN A 38 5.45 -1.80 0.47
N GLU A 39 6.25 -2.45 -0.35
CA GLU A 39 7.67 -2.76 -0.10
C GLU A 39 7.92 -3.44 1.24
N VAL A 40 7.05 -4.37 1.56
CA VAL A 40 7.15 -5.18 2.77
C VAL A 40 8.13 -6.31 2.55
N ASN A 41 9.39 -6.08 2.90
CA ASN A 41 10.52 -6.94 2.60
C ASN A 41 10.78 -7.98 3.70
N GLN A 42 11.38 -9.09 3.28
CA GLN A 42 12.06 -10.08 4.12
C GLN A 42 13.32 -10.59 3.41
N SER A 43 14.37 -10.94 4.15
CA SER A 43 15.62 -11.43 3.55
C SER A 43 15.49 -12.88 3.09
N VAL A 44 15.85 -13.18 1.85
CA VAL A 44 15.83 -14.55 1.29
C VAL A 44 16.62 -15.56 2.15
N ALA A 45 17.71 -15.12 2.78
CA ALA A 45 18.59 -15.96 3.59
C ALA A 45 18.13 -16.17 5.04
N LYS A 46 17.10 -15.47 5.53
CA LYS A 46 16.65 -15.62 6.92
C LYS A 46 15.79 -16.88 7.09
N PRO A 47 15.85 -17.52 8.29
CA PRO A 47 15.02 -18.67 8.59
C PRO A 47 13.53 -18.39 8.45
N GLU A 48 12.80 -19.41 8.05
CA GLU A 48 11.34 -19.40 8.04
C GLU A 48 10.79 -19.37 9.47
N PHE A 49 9.66 -18.73 9.64
CA PHE A 49 8.93 -18.69 10.89
C PHE A 49 7.54 -19.31 10.71
N ASN A 50 7.15 -20.16 11.63
CA ASN A 50 5.82 -20.77 11.59
C ASN A 50 4.77 -19.81 12.18
N VAL A 51 4.31 -18.88 11.39
CA VAL A 51 3.29 -17.88 11.80
C VAL A 51 1.89 -18.48 12.03
N PHE A 52 1.65 -19.73 11.65
CA PHE A 52 0.35 -20.38 11.89
C PHE A 52 0.05 -20.57 13.38
N VAL A 53 1.06 -20.46 14.23
CA VAL A 53 0.90 -20.47 15.69
C VAL A 53 0.55 -19.09 16.25
N GLU A 54 0.77 -18.02 15.46
CA GLU A 54 0.51 -16.65 15.88
C GLU A 54 -0.94 -16.26 15.57
N ASN A 55 -1.63 -15.72 16.57
CA ASN A 55 -2.97 -15.20 16.40
C ASN A 55 -2.95 -13.97 15.48
N GLY A 56 -3.89 -13.89 14.53
CA GLY A 56 -4.07 -12.74 13.63
C GLY A 56 -3.53 -12.93 12.21
N TYR A 57 -2.54 -13.79 11.98
CA TYR A 57 -2.11 -14.10 10.62
C TYR A 57 -3.18 -14.90 9.86
N VAL A 58 -3.58 -14.40 8.70
CA VAL A 58 -4.52 -15.06 7.78
C VAL A 58 -3.78 -15.41 6.49
N PRO A 59 -3.48 -16.68 6.25
CA PRO A 59 -2.69 -17.08 5.09
C PRO A 59 -3.45 -16.90 3.78
N CYS A 60 -2.77 -16.40 2.75
CA CYS A 60 -3.28 -16.42 1.39
C CYS A 60 -3.23 -17.85 0.84
N LYS A 61 -4.38 -18.54 0.84
CA LYS A 61 -4.47 -19.98 0.51
C LYS A 61 -3.98 -20.33 -0.89
N SER A 62 -4.07 -19.40 -1.85
CA SER A 62 -3.68 -19.64 -3.25
C SER A 62 -2.17 -19.78 -3.46
N ILE A 63 -1.34 -19.19 -2.59
CA ILE A 63 0.12 -19.20 -2.76
C ILE A 63 0.89 -19.71 -1.53
N ARG A 64 0.27 -19.75 -0.35
CA ARG A 64 0.88 -20.19 0.93
C ARG A 64 2.28 -19.58 1.13
N PRO A 65 2.39 -18.25 1.28
CA PRO A 65 3.68 -17.59 1.33
C PRO A 65 4.47 -18.03 2.58
N VAL A 66 5.77 -18.17 2.40
CA VAL A 66 6.70 -18.41 3.50
C VAL A 66 6.95 -17.09 4.21
N ILE A 67 6.75 -17.03 5.52
CA ILE A 67 7.11 -15.88 6.34
C ILE A 67 8.46 -16.14 6.99
N ARG A 68 9.38 -15.16 6.92
CA ARG A 68 10.70 -15.25 7.55
C ARG A 68 10.77 -14.39 8.80
N MET A 69 11.78 -14.69 9.64
CA MET A 69 11.95 -14.05 10.96
C MET A 69 12.07 -12.52 10.90
N ASP A 70 12.56 -11.98 9.79
CA ASP A 70 12.73 -10.55 9.57
C ASP A 70 11.64 -9.93 8.68
N ASN A 71 10.58 -10.67 8.33
CA ASN A 71 9.46 -10.11 7.57
C ASN A 71 8.91 -8.86 8.26
N HIS A 72 8.89 -7.75 7.54
CA HIS A 72 8.49 -6.45 8.13
C HIS A 72 7.07 -6.48 8.71
N ALA A 73 6.11 -7.11 8.03
CA ALA A 73 4.73 -7.21 8.53
C ALA A 73 4.65 -8.08 9.79
N PHE A 74 5.36 -9.19 9.83
CA PHE A 74 5.44 -10.04 11.00
C PHE A 74 6.06 -9.32 12.20
N ARG A 75 7.15 -8.59 11.99
CA ARG A 75 7.80 -7.81 13.03
C ARG A 75 6.90 -6.68 13.56
N LEU A 76 6.19 -6.01 12.65
CA LEU A 76 5.20 -4.99 13.01
C LEU A 76 4.07 -5.58 13.86
N ASP A 77 3.50 -6.73 13.46
CA ASP A 77 2.45 -7.41 14.23
C ASP A 77 2.91 -7.73 15.66
N ARG A 78 4.10 -8.32 15.80
CA ARG A 78 4.66 -8.62 17.12
C ARG A 78 4.82 -7.36 17.99
N LEU A 79 5.29 -6.29 17.40
CA LEU A 79 5.46 -5.02 18.12
C LEU A 79 4.11 -4.41 18.51
N LEU A 80 3.14 -4.41 17.62
CA LEU A 80 1.78 -3.94 17.91
C LEU A 80 1.13 -4.75 19.04
N ARG A 81 1.27 -6.09 19.03
CA ARG A 81 0.79 -6.96 20.11
C ARG A 81 1.44 -6.66 21.45
N SER A 82 2.75 -6.39 21.47
CA SER A 82 3.45 -5.99 22.70
C SER A 82 2.94 -4.64 23.24
N MET A 83 2.34 -3.81 22.38
CA MET A 83 1.69 -2.54 22.75
C MET A 83 0.19 -2.68 23.07
N GLY A 84 -0.35 -3.90 23.10
CA GLY A 84 -1.76 -4.19 23.35
C GLY A 84 -2.68 -3.94 22.14
N MET A 85 -2.16 -3.97 20.93
CA MET A 85 -2.90 -3.82 19.68
C MET A 85 -2.94 -5.15 18.93
N GLU A 86 -4.13 -5.56 18.53
CA GLU A 86 -4.32 -6.79 17.77
C GLU A 86 -4.94 -6.49 16.41
N TYR A 87 -4.33 -7.07 15.36
CA TYR A 87 -4.80 -7.00 13.98
C TYR A 87 -4.83 -8.39 13.37
N TYR A 88 -5.77 -8.63 12.46
CA TYR A 88 -5.69 -9.68 11.45
C TYR A 88 -4.82 -9.17 10.32
N TRP A 89 -3.89 -9.99 9.82
CA TRP A 89 -3.00 -9.55 8.76
C TRP A 89 -2.64 -10.66 7.77
N THR A 90 -2.24 -10.25 6.60
CA THR A 90 -1.74 -11.13 5.54
C THR A 90 -0.63 -10.45 4.76
N TRP A 91 0.23 -11.26 4.15
CA TRP A 91 1.33 -10.81 3.31
C TRP A 91 1.47 -11.71 2.10
N ILE A 92 1.88 -11.16 0.95
CA ILE A 92 2.23 -11.90 -0.26
C ILE A 92 3.55 -11.40 -0.85
N PRO A 93 4.43 -12.28 -1.36
CA PRO A 93 5.61 -11.86 -2.12
C PRO A 93 5.23 -11.40 -3.54
N LEU A 94 5.93 -10.39 -4.03
CA LEU A 94 5.83 -9.89 -5.40
C LEU A 94 7.02 -10.29 -6.25
N LYS A 95 8.20 -9.91 -5.81
CA LYS A 95 9.45 -9.99 -6.56
C LYS A 95 10.64 -10.10 -5.62
N ILE A 96 11.81 -10.41 -6.20
CA ILE A 96 13.09 -10.25 -5.52
C ILE A 96 13.60 -8.82 -5.76
N GLY A 97 13.79 -8.07 -4.68
CA GLY A 97 14.40 -6.75 -4.70
C GLY A 97 15.85 -6.82 -4.27
N TYR A 98 16.71 -6.02 -4.90
CA TYR A 98 18.14 -5.92 -4.59
C TYR A 98 18.85 -7.28 -4.51
N ASP A 99 18.37 -8.30 -5.22
CA ASP A 99 18.85 -9.70 -5.25
C ASP A 99 18.86 -10.44 -3.89
N ILE A 100 18.44 -9.79 -2.82
CA ILE A 100 18.52 -10.33 -1.45
C ILE A 100 17.20 -10.29 -0.66
N TYR A 101 16.20 -9.57 -1.14
CA TYR A 101 14.91 -9.45 -0.46
C TYR A 101 13.76 -10.03 -1.27
N GLU A 102 12.90 -10.79 -0.62
CA GLU A 102 11.53 -11.00 -1.10
C GLU A 102 10.70 -9.78 -0.72
N GLU A 103 10.45 -8.91 -1.71
CA GLU A 103 9.58 -7.74 -1.56
C GLU A 103 8.12 -8.16 -1.72
N GLY A 104 7.24 -7.60 -0.91
CA GLY A 104 5.83 -7.96 -0.92
C GLY A 104 4.87 -6.85 -0.55
N LEU A 105 3.60 -7.23 -0.49
CA LEU A 105 2.48 -6.41 -0.01
C LEU A 105 1.92 -7.01 1.27
N ALA A 106 1.58 -6.17 2.25
CA ALA A 106 0.86 -6.59 3.44
C ALA A 106 -0.40 -5.78 3.66
N MET A 107 -1.39 -6.40 4.28
CA MET A 107 -2.61 -5.72 4.72
C MET A 107 -2.96 -6.16 6.13
N PHE A 108 -3.46 -5.19 6.91
CA PHE A 108 -3.88 -5.36 8.28
C PHE A 108 -5.32 -4.87 8.46
N SER A 109 -6.08 -5.56 9.30
CA SER A 109 -7.46 -5.21 9.63
C SER A 109 -7.74 -5.43 11.12
N ARG A 110 -8.45 -4.50 11.75
CA ARG A 110 -8.93 -4.68 13.14
C ARG A 110 -10.05 -5.69 13.27
N THR A 111 -10.72 -6.01 12.19
CA THR A 111 -11.81 -6.99 12.14
C THR A 111 -11.38 -8.18 11.29
N PRO A 112 -12.02 -9.37 11.50
CA PRO A 112 -11.63 -10.56 10.77
C PRO A 112 -11.58 -10.40 9.26
N ILE A 113 -10.52 -10.88 8.64
CA ILE A 113 -10.38 -10.97 7.19
C ILE A 113 -11.17 -12.22 6.75
N THR A 114 -12.24 -12.00 5.98
CA THR A 114 -13.14 -13.09 5.54
C THR A 114 -12.73 -13.70 4.20
N GLU A 115 -12.13 -12.89 3.32
CA GLU A 115 -11.61 -13.34 2.03
C GLU A 115 -10.27 -12.67 1.74
N ILE A 116 -9.37 -13.41 1.05
CA ILE A 116 -8.13 -12.90 0.49
C ILE A 116 -8.06 -13.30 -0.97
N ARG A 117 -7.73 -12.34 -1.84
CA ARG A 117 -7.46 -12.56 -3.26
C ARG A 117 -6.12 -11.94 -3.62
N GLN A 118 -5.41 -12.57 -4.54
CA GLN A 118 -4.22 -12.00 -5.15
C GLN A 118 -4.17 -12.38 -6.62
N PHE A 119 -3.64 -11.50 -7.45
CA PHE A 119 -3.43 -11.76 -8.86
C PHE A 119 -2.38 -10.80 -9.46
N TYR A 120 -1.72 -11.26 -10.50
CA TYR A 120 -0.79 -10.43 -11.26
C TYR A 120 -1.55 -9.41 -12.10
N ILE A 121 -0.99 -8.19 -12.14
CA ILE A 121 -1.41 -7.09 -13.02
C ILE A 121 -0.31 -6.71 -14.01
N SER A 122 0.91 -7.19 -13.81
CA SER A 122 2.02 -7.07 -14.74
C SER A 122 2.01 -8.20 -15.77
N LYS A 123 2.66 -7.96 -16.93
CA LYS A 123 2.91 -8.99 -17.94
C LYS A 123 3.80 -10.09 -17.40
N SER A 124 4.89 -9.72 -16.73
CA SER A 124 5.76 -10.66 -16.05
C SER A 124 5.10 -11.21 -14.79
N GLN A 125 5.27 -12.50 -14.55
CA GLN A 125 4.89 -13.19 -13.33
C GLN A 125 6.11 -13.77 -12.59
N SER A 126 7.32 -13.50 -13.10
CA SER A 126 8.54 -13.98 -12.50
C SER A 126 8.93 -13.14 -11.30
N MET A 127 9.26 -13.78 -10.19
CA MET A 127 9.78 -13.10 -9.00
C MET A 127 11.16 -12.46 -9.24
N SER A 128 11.93 -12.93 -10.23
CA SER A 128 13.22 -12.33 -10.58
C SER A 128 13.10 -11.07 -11.44
N ASN A 129 11.89 -10.74 -11.91
CA ASN A 129 11.66 -9.50 -12.66
C ASN A 129 11.18 -8.39 -11.71
N TRP A 130 11.97 -7.35 -11.55
CA TRP A 130 11.67 -6.22 -10.68
C TRP A 130 10.41 -5.43 -11.08
N LYS A 131 9.92 -5.59 -12.33
CA LYS A 131 8.67 -4.99 -12.84
C LYS A 131 7.42 -5.82 -12.49
N THR A 132 7.58 -6.99 -11.85
CA THR A 132 6.43 -7.81 -11.46
C THR A 132 5.56 -7.08 -10.45
N ARG A 133 4.26 -7.01 -10.73
CA ARG A 133 3.24 -6.35 -9.90
C ARG A 133 2.06 -7.28 -9.67
N LYS A 134 1.55 -7.24 -8.44
CA LYS A 134 0.33 -7.95 -8.01
C LYS A 134 -0.60 -7.00 -7.27
N ILE A 135 -1.84 -7.40 -7.14
CA ILE A 135 -2.76 -6.85 -6.14
C ILE A 135 -2.93 -7.87 -5.02
N LEU A 136 -2.90 -7.37 -3.79
CA LEU A 136 -3.36 -8.08 -2.60
C LEU A 136 -4.69 -7.46 -2.17
N SER A 137 -5.74 -8.27 -2.12
CA SER A 137 -7.08 -7.84 -1.73
C SER A 137 -7.54 -8.59 -0.50
N ILE A 138 -8.11 -7.86 0.46
CA ILE A 138 -8.81 -8.45 1.61
C ILE A 138 -10.27 -7.97 1.64
N LYS A 139 -11.14 -8.85 2.13
CA LYS A 139 -12.52 -8.49 2.47
C LYS A 139 -12.68 -8.50 3.99
N THR A 140 -13.19 -7.41 4.52
CA THR A 140 -13.48 -7.25 5.94
C THR A 140 -14.65 -6.30 6.12
N ASN A 141 -15.53 -6.53 7.09
CA ASN A 141 -16.76 -5.74 7.31
C ASN A 141 -17.61 -5.53 6.03
N GLY A 142 -17.68 -6.53 5.15
CA GLY A 142 -18.45 -6.44 3.90
C GLY A 142 -17.84 -5.57 2.81
N MET A 143 -16.67 -4.99 3.01
CA MET A 143 -15.96 -4.12 2.08
C MET A 143 -14.68 -4.76 1.57
N TRP A 144 -14.28 -4.38 0.35
CA TRP A 144 -13.02 -4.81 -0.24
C TRP A 144 -11.95 -3.72 -0.14
N PHE A 145 -10.75 -4.13 0.23
CA PHE A 145 -9.55 -3.28 0.26
C PHE A 145 -8.47 -3.93 -0.60
N HIS A 146 -7.91 -3.17 -1.52
CA HIS A 146 -6.95 -3.62 -2.52
C HIS A 146 -5.65 -2.84 -2.34
N ASN A 147 -4.59 -3.55 -2.03
CA ASN A 147 -3.24 -3.00 -1.90
C ASN A 147 -2.50 -3.13 -3.22
N VAL A 148 -1.94 -2.03 -3.71
CA VAL A 148 -1.21 -1.95 -4.97
C VAL A 148 0.15 -1.27 -4.79
N HIS A 149 1.11 -1.68 -5.60
CA HIS A 149 2.33 -0.94 -5.93
C HIS A 149 2.47 -1.01 -7.45
N MET A 150 2.08 0.06 -8.13
CA MET A 150 2.00 0.13 -9.60
C MET A 150 3.36 0.40 -10.23
N GLY A 151 3.50 0.15 -11.53
CA GLY A 151 4.62 0.63 -12.33
C GLY A 151 4.39 2.06 -12.84
N TRP A 152 5.31 2.55 -13.67
CA TRP A 152 5.27 3.91 -14.21
C TRP A 152 4.43 4.02 -15.48
N TRP A 153 3.91 5.20 -15.73
CA TRP A 153 3.07 5.50 -16.91
C TRP A 153 3.79 5.20 -18.23
N ASP A 154 5.03 5.64 -18.34
CA ASP A 154 5.87 5.61 -19.53
C ASP A 154 6.73 4.34 -19.70
N ASP A 155 6.53 3.31 -18.84
CA ASP A 155 7.28 2.06 -18.97
C ASP A 155 6.96 1.38 -20.31
N LYS A 156 8.01 1.12 -21.12
CA LYS A 156 7.86 0.58 -22.47
C LYS A 156 7.42 -0.88 -22.51
N GLU A 157 7.76 -1.66 -21.47
CA GLU A 157 7.51 -3.09 -21.43
C GLU A 157 6.16 -3.39 -20.77
N ASP A 158 5.88 -2.69 -19.68
CA ASP A 158 4.72 -2.94 -18.84
C ASP A 158 4.14 -1.63 -18.26
N PRO A 159 3.56 -0.77 -19.13
CA PRO A 159 3.10 0.54 -18.75
C PRO A 159 1.96 0.48 -17.72
N PHE A 160 1.91 1.48 -16.83
CA PHE A 160 0.85 1.67 -15.84
C PHE A 160 -0.56 1.41 -16.41
N LYS A 161 -0.83 1.95 -17.61
CA LYS A 161 -2.13 1.79 -18.27
C LYS A 161 -2.56 0.33 -18.39
N SER A 162 -1.64 -0.54 -18.83
CA SER A 162 -1.94 -1.99 -18.98
C SER A 162 -2.17 -2.66 -17.63
N GLN A 163 -1.40 -2.29 -16.61
CA GLN A 163 -1.55 -2.80 -15.24
C GLN A 163 -2.89 -2.35 -14.65
N TRP A 164 -3.26 -1.08 -14.84
CA TRP A 164 -4.55 -0.54 -14.38
C TRP A 164 -5.73 -1.22 -15.06
N ASP A 165 -5.71 -1.36 -16.39
CA ASP A 165 -6.78 -2.01 -17.15
C ASP A 165 -7.01 -3.45 -16.64
N MET A 166 -5.92 -4.20 -16.39
CA MET A 166 -5.99 -5.54 -15.83
C MET A 166 -6.58 -5.53 -14.41
N ALA A 167 -6.13 -4.61 -13.56
CA ALA A 167 -6.61 -4.45 -12.19
C ALA A 167 -8.10 -4.14 -12.17
N ASN A 168 -8.50 -3.10 -12.89
CA ASN A 168 -9.88 -2.61 -12.92
C ASN A 168 -10.84 -3.66 -13.50
N CYS A 169 -10.44 -4.35 -14.58
CA CYS A 169 -11.23 -5.44 -15.16
C CYS A 169 -11.45 -6.59 -14.18
N LYS A 170 -10.39 -7.03 -13.47
CA LYS A 170 -10.49 -8.15 -12.51
C LYS A 170 -11.27 -7.80 -11.26
N LEU A 171 -11.23 -6.55 -10.82
CA LEU A 171 -11.91 -6.12 -9.59
C LEU A 171 -13.37 -5.73 -9.82
N MET A 172 -13.64 -5.02 -10.91
CA MET A 172 -14.98 -4.47 -11.19
C MET A 172 -15.81 -5.35 -12.13
N GLY A 173 -15.17 -6.22 -12.91
CA GLY A 173 -15.85 -7.06 -13.90
C GLY A 173 -16.58 -6.23 -14.96
N ALA A 174 -17.69 -6.78 -15.50
CA ALA A 174 -18.50 -6.12 -16.52
C ALA A 174 -19.51 -5.11 -15.96
N GLY A 175 -19.50 -4.82 -14.68
CA GLY A 175 -20.47 -3.91 -14.00
C GLY A 175 -19.88 -3.27 -12.77
N LYS A 176 -20.56 -2.20 -12.28
CA LYS A 176 -20.18 -1.57 -11.00
C LYS A 176 -20.42 -2.57 -9.86
N ALA A 177 -19.39 -2.85 -9.09
CA ALA A 177 -19.51 -3.68 -7.90
C ALA A 177 -20.51 -3.05 -6.91
N LYS A 178 -21.40 -3.88 -6.35
CA LYS A 178 -22.38 -3.43 -5.34
C LYS A 178 -21.71 -3.05 -4.02
N GLU A 179 -20.64 -3.76 -3.69
CA GLU A 179 -19.87 -3.56 -2.47
C GLU A 179 -18.96 -2.32 -2.59
N ALA A 180 -18.59 -1.75 -1.46
CA ALA A 180 -17.56 -0.70 -1.44
C ALA A 180 -16.19 -1.31 -1.64
N HIS A 181 -15.42 -0.76 -2.57
CA HIS A 181 -14.05 -1.13 -2.87
C HIS A 181 -13.15 0.08 -2.65
N PHE A 182 -12.07 -0.14 -1.92
CA PHE A 182 -11.00 0.84 -1.75
C PHE A 182 -9.74 0.31 -2.41
N MET A 183 -9.13 1.09 -3.29
CA MET A 183 -7.82 0.78 -3.86
C MET A 183 -6.79 1.75 -3.29
N MET A 184 -5.74 1.23 -2.69
CA MET A 184 -4.83 2.00 -1.86
C MET A 184 -3.39 1.54 -2.06
N GLY A 185 -2.46 2.48 -2.04
CA GLY A 185 -1.03 2.18 -2.19
C GLY A 185 -0.27 3.21 -3.01
N ASP A 186 0.92 2.79 -3.42
CA ASP A 186 1.79 3.54 -4.32
C ASP A 186 1.39 3.29 -5.78
N PHE A 187 0.92 4.35 -6.41
CA PHE A 187 0.50 4.29 -7.82
C PHE A 187 1.60 4.70 -8.79
N ASN A 188 2.73 5.22 -8.31
CA ASN A 188 3.78 5.75 -9.19
C ASN A 188 3.24 6.69 -10.29
N ALA A 189 2.18 7.43 -10.00
CA ALA A 189 1.45 8.29 -10.93
C ALA A 189 1.19 9.66 -10.29
N PRO A 190 2.04 10.67 -10.57
CA PRO A 190 1.91 12.00 -9.96
C PRO A 190 0.57 12.65 -10.27
N SER A 191 -0.12 13.15 -9.25
CA SER A 191 -1.41 13.85 -9.43
C SER A 191 -1.29 15.16 -10.24
N GLY A 192 -0.09 15.75 -10.25
CA GLY A 192 0.19 16.98 -10.98
C GLY A 192 0.41 16.79 -12.49
N ILE A 193 0.73 15.57 -12.94
CA ILE A 193 0.93 15.28 -14.37
C ILE A 193 -0.40 14.89 -14.98
N ARG A 194 -0.94 15.79 -15.81
CA ARG A 194 -2.28 15.61 -16.41
C ARG A 194 -2.23 14.74 -17.66
N GLY A 195 -3.32 13.98 -17.88
CA GLY A 195 -3.44 13.04 -19.00
C GLY A 195 -2.75 11.69 -18.79
N GLU A 196 -2.12 11.48 -17.64
CA GLU A 196 -1.43 10.24 -17.28
C GLU A 196 -2.18 9.43 -16.21
N GLY A 197 -1.46 8.62 -15.44
CA GLY A 197 -2.00 7.59 -14.56
C GLY A 197 -3.07 8.09 -13.58
N TYR A 198 -2.87 9.24 -12.95
CA TYR A 198 -3.87 9.83 -12.05
C TYR A 198 -5.21 10.09 -12.76
N ASP A 199 -5.16 10.80 -13.90
CA ASP A 199 -6.36 11.10 -14.69
C ASP A 199 -6.98 9.83 -15.26
N TYR A 200 -6.16 8.84 -15.60
CA TYR A 200 -6.62 7.56 -16.14
C TYR A 200 -7.42 6.77 -15.09
N VAL A 201 -6.94 6.67 -13.86
CA VAL A 201 -7.68 6.06 -12.74
C VAL A 201 -9.02 6.77 -12.53
N LYS A 202 -9.00 8.11 -12.46
CA LYS A 202 -10.19 8.93 -12.26
C LYS A 202 -11.21 8.75 -13.38
N SER A 203 -10.77 8.74 -14.64
CA SER A 203 -11.63 8.53 -15.82
C SER A 203 -12.27 7.13 -15.87
N SER A 204 -11.68 6.16 -15.16
CA SER A 204 -12.20 4.79 -15.01
C SER A 204 -13.34 4.68 -14.00
N GLY A 205 -13.77 5.80 -13.41
CA GLY A 205 -14.91 5.88 -12.48
C GLY A 205 -14.54 5.66 -11.01
N TRP A 206 -13.25 5.79 -10.65
CA TRP A 206 -12.79 5.81 -9.27
C TRP A 206 -12.72 7.24 -8.73
N PHE A 207 -13.01 7.39 -7.45
CA PHE A 207 -13.04 8.66 -6.73
C PHE A 207 -11.83 8.77 -5.82
N ASP A 208 -11.06 9.84 -5.98
CA ASP A 208 -9.94 10.16 -5.08
C ASP A 208 -10.49 10.64 -3.73
N THR A 209 -10.23 9.89 -2.67
CA THR A 209 -10.72 10.23 -1.33
C THR A 209 -10.14 11.54 -0.80
N TRP A 210 -8.95 11.95 -1.27
CA TRP A 210 -8.39 13.26 -0.96
C TRP A 210 -9.23 14.40 -1.60
N GLU A 211 -9.66 14.24 -2.85
CA GLU A 211 -10.56 15.23 -3.48
C GLU A 211 -11.89 15.34 -2.73
N LEU A 212 -12.48 14.20 -2.32
CA LEU A 212 -13.74 14.14 -1.60
C LEU A 212 -13.65 14.69 -0.17
N ALA A 213 -12.45 14.75 0.43
CA ALA A 213 -12.29 15.08 1.83
C ALA A 213 -12.72 16.51 2.16
N LYS A 214 -13.56 16.65 3.20
CA LYS A 214 -13.98 17.95 3.77
C LYS A 214 -12.81 18.72 4.38
N LYS A 215 -11.84 17.99 4.99
CA LYS A 215 -10.59 18.55 5.55
C LYS A 215 -9.42 17.80 4.94
N LYS A 216 -8.47 18.51 4.37
CA LYS A 216 -7.30 17.93 3.72
C LYS A 216 -6.09 18.85 3.79
N ASP A 217 -4.92 18.25 3.76
CA ASP A 217 -3.65 18.94 3.60
C ASP A 217 -3.20 18.98 2.13
N THR A 218 -1.90 19.19 1.87
CA THR A 218 -1.35 19.26 0.51
C THR A 218 -1.43 17.93 -0.24
N GLY A 219 -1.52 16.80 0.46
CA GLY A 219 -1.52 15.45 -0.09
C GLY A 219 -0.15 14.98 -0.59
N ILE A 220 0.93 15.73 -0.38
CA ILE A 220 2.28 15.39 -0.84
C ILE A 220 2.78 14.18 -0.06
N THR A 221 3.01 13.07 -0.77
CA THR A 221 3.47 11.81 -0.15
C THR A 221 4.95 11.54 -0.34
N VAL A 222 5.63 12.30 -1.21
CA VAL A 222 7.08 12.24 -1.43
C VAL A 222 7.62 13.67 -1.43
N GLY A 223 8.47 13.98 -0.46
CA GLY A 223 9.01 15.33 -0.26
C GLY A 223 10.40 15.56 -0.85
N LYS A 224 10.99 14.54 -1.49
CA LYS A 224 12.33 14.58 -2.09
C LYS A 224 12.42 13.59 -3.25
N VAL A 225 13.50 13.65 -4.02
CA VAL A 225 13.76 12.64 -5.08
C VAL A 225 13.98 11.28 -4.44
N ILE A 226 13.23 10.27 -4.87
CA ILE A 226 13.32 8.88 -4.46
C ILE A 226 13.83 7.99 -5.60
N ASP A 227 14.21 6.75 -5.28
CA ASP A 227 14.64 5.79 -6.29
C ASP A 227 13.53 5.53 -7.34
N GLY A 228 13.94 5.40 -8.61
CA GLY A 228 13.01 5.27 -9.73
C GLY A 228 12.48 6.59 -10.30
N TRP A 229 12.63 7.72 -9.60
CA TRP A 229 12.16 9.03 -10.05
C TRP A 229 13.27 10.00 -10.44
N ARG A 230 14.56 9.69 -10.17
CA ARG A 230 15.71 10.56 -10.48
C ARG A 230 15.82 10.95 -11.95
N GLU A 231 15.42 10.08 -12.85
CA GLU A 231 15.47 10.31 -14.31
C GLU A 231 14.12 10.82 -14.89
N ARG A 232 13.08 10.88 -14.05
CA ARG A 232 11.70 11.20 -14.48
C ARG A 232 11.20 12.55 -14.01
N MET A 233 11.89 13.17 -13.07
CA MET A 233 11.52 14.48 -12.52
C MET A 233 12.72 15.40 -12.52
N GLU A 234 12.50 16.66 -12.94
CA GLU A 234 13.48 17.71 -12.73
C GLU A 234 13.62 18.04 -11.23
N GLU A 235 14.84 18.35 -10.77
CA GLU A 235 15.11 18.70 -9.35
C GLU A 235 14.17 19.82 -8.83
N ALA A 236 13.82 20.77 -9.68
CA ALA A 236 12.92 21.86 -9.35
C ALA A 236 11.46 21.42 -9.11
N GLU A 237 11.03 20.32 -9.73
CA GLU A 237 9.71 19.72 -9.48
C GLU A 237 9.75 18.80 -8.26
N ALA A 238 10.80 18.02 -8.11
CA ALA A 238 11.02 17.16 -6.96
C ALA A 238 11.09 17.95 -5.64
N SER A 239 11.63 19.18 -5.67
CA SER A 239 11.71 20.06 -4.48
C SER A 239 10.35 20.55 -3.98
N LYS A 240 9.31 20.54 -4.83
CA LYS A 240 7.94 20.89 -4.44
C LYS A 240 7.18 19.71 -3.79
N GLY A 241 7.75 18.52 -3.88
CA GLY A 241 7.10 17.26 -3.48
C GLY A 241 6.01 16.82 -4.44
N VAL A 242 5.69 15.54 -4.41
CA VAL A 242 4.69 14.91 -5.28
C VAL A 242 3.73 14.02 -4.49
N ARG A 243 2.55 13.82 -5.03
CA ARG A 243 1.59 12.86 -4.52
C ARG A 243 1.57 11.64 -5.44
N LEU A 244 2.04 10.50 -4.94
CA LEU A 244 2.14 9.21 -5.61
C LEU A 244 1.26 8.15 -4.94
N ASP A 245 0.98 8.31 -3.65
CA ASP A 245 0.23 7.38 -2.84
C ASP A 245 -1.21 7.85 -2.68
N TYR A 246 -2.15 6.94 -2.87
CA TYR A 246 -3.56 7.26 -2.92
C TYR A 246 -4.41 6.23 -2.18
N ILE A 247 -5.60 6.69 -1.79
CA ILE A 247 -6.74 5.84 -1.43
C ILE A 247 -7.90 6.25 -2.34
N TRP A 248 -8.28 5.35 -3.23
CA TRP A 248 -9.39 5.52 -4.16
C TRP A 248 -10.61 4.73 -3.68
N ALA A 249 -11.80 5.20 -3.99
CA ALA A 249 -13.05 4.47 -3.78
C ALA A 249 -13.80 4.25 -5.10
N ASN A 250 -14.49 3.11 -5.24
CA ASN A 250 -15.28 2.79 -6.45
C ASN A 250 -16.63 3.50 -6.51
N LYS A 251 -16.99 4.23 -5.47
CA LYS A 251 -18.21 5.04 -5.37
C LYS A 251 -17.92 6.32 -4.58
N GLU A 252 -18.74 7.33 -4.81
CA GLU A 252 -18.69 8.56 -4.04
C GLU A 252 -19.08 8.29 -2.58
N LEU A 253 -18.26 8.79 -1.65
CA LEU A 253 -18.38 8.57 -0.21
C LEU A 253 -18.24 9.89 0.54
N THR A 254 -18.82 9.97 1.73
CA THR A 254 -18.53 11.09 2.63
C THR A 254 -17.19 10.87 3.32
N VAL A 255 -16.18 11.64 2.89
CA VAL A 255 -14.83 11.62 3.47
C VAL A 255 -14.69 12.80 4.42
N ARG A 256 -14.46 12.51 5.72
CA ARG A 256 -14.29 13.54 6.75
C ARG A 256 -12.96 14.25 6.60
N SER A 257 -11.90 13.48 6.45
CA SER A 257 -10.56 14.02 6.29
C SER A 257 -9.64 13.10 5.49
N SER A 258 -8.67 13.70 4.80
CA SER A 258 -7.51 13.04 4.21
C SER A 258 -6.25 13.83 4.58
N LYS A 259 -5.25 13.15 5.14
CA LYS A 259 -4.02 13.77 5.62
C LYS A 259 -2.81 12.91 5.29
N VAL A 260 -1.69 13.59 5.08
CA VAL A 260 -0.37 12.96 5.03
C VAL A 260 0.19 12.84 6.46
N ILE A 261 0.74 11.69 6.78
CA ILE A 261 1.34 11.38 8.08
C ILE A 261 2.74 10.81 7.90
N LEU A 262 3.54 10.76 8.97
CA LEU A 262 4.93 10.30 8.94
C LEU A 262 5.82 11.17 8.05
N ASN A 263 5.50 12.45 7.97
CA ASN A 263 6.17 13.46 7.15
C ASN A 263 7.11 14.39 7.94
N GLY A 264 7.33 14.08 9.22
CA GLY A 264 8.15 14.90 10.13
C GLY A 264 7.37 16.02 10.85
N GLU A 265 6.15 16.33 10.43
CA GLU A 265 5.29 17.32 11.08
C GLU A 265 4.38 16.68 12.13
N ASN A 266 3.68 15.61 11.77
CA ASN A 266 2.75 14.93 12.67
C ASN A 266 3.41 13.76 13.41
N TYR A 267 4.25 13.00 12.70
CA TYR A 267 5.00 11.84 13.19
C TYR A 267 6.38 11.83 12.55
N PRO A 268 7.40 11.21 13.19
CA PRO A 268 8.72 11.03 12.58
C PRO A 268 8.65 10.36 11.20
N VAL A 269 9.57 10.72 10.31
CA VAL A 269 9.73 10.09 9.00
C VAL A 269 10.26 8.67 9.17
N VAL A 270 9.56 7.69 8.60
CA VAL A 270 9.92 6.26 8.72
C VAL A 270 10.24 5.59 7.39
N SER A 271 9.97 6.26 6.28
CA SER A 271 10.17 5.79 4.92
C SER A 271 10.57 6.95 4.02
N ASP A 272 11.01 6.68 2.82
CA ASP A 272 11.18 7.66 1.76
C ASP A 272 9.83 8.15 1.17
N HIS A 273 8.74 7.42 1.44
CA HIS A 273 7.37 7.87 1.27
C HIS A 273 6.74 8.29 2.60
N TYR A 274 5.74 9.16 2.52
CA TYR A 274 4.86 9.52 3.65
C TYR A 274 3.55 8.73 3.56
N GLY A 275 2.96 8.43 4.73
CA GLY A 275 1.69 7.72 4.79
C GLY A 275 0.50 8.61 4.47
N VAL A 276 -0.57 8.01 3.95
CA VAL A 276 -1.87 8.68 3.77
C VAL A 276 -2.87 8.09 4.75
N VAL A 277 -3.54 8.93 5.53
CA VAL A 277 -4.66 8.55 6.39
C VAL A 277 -5.95 9.21 5.92
N VAL A 278 -7.00 8.40 5.79
CA VAL A 278 -8.33 8.85 5.38
C VAL A 278 -9.37 8.43 6.42
N GLU A 279 -10.25 9.37 6.78
CA GLU A 279 -11.42 9.09 7.61
C GLU A 279 -12.69 9.16 6.76
N VAL A 280 -13.33 7.99 6.57
CA VAL A 280 -14.62 7.83 5.86
C VAL A 280 -15.74 7.75 6.89
N GLU A 281 -16.83 8.48 6.69
CA GLU A 281 -18.03 8.33 7.52
C GLU A 281 -18.63 6.94 7.28
N ALA A 282 -19.07 6.28 8.36
CA ALA A 282 -19.86 5.06 8.23
C ALA A 282 -21.22 5.40 7.61
N GLU A 283 -21.63 4.63 6.59
CA GLU A 283 -23.01 4.67 6.10
C GLU A 283 -23.97 4.05 7.09
#